data_4cc4833e7db4861b33c1f260bd390dd5
#
_entry.id   4cc4833e7db4861b33c1f260bd390dd5
#
_cell.length_a   1.000
_cell.length_b   1.000
_cell.length_c   1.000
_cell.angle_alpha   90.00
_cell.angle_beta   90.00
_cell.angle_gamma   90.00
#
_symmetry.space_group_name_H-M   'P 1'
#
loop_
_entity.id
_entity.type
_entity.pdbx_description
1 polymer ?
#
loop_
_entity_poly.entity_id
_entity_poly.type
_entity_poly.pdbx_seq_one_letter_code
_entity_poly.pdbx_strand_id
1 'polypeptide(L)'
;QRLSRLGHLGAIAGVDMQTTMPPGGSQARGEAMAELSVFMHELLTDKRLGGLFDAAQQESLNDVEQANLSEMQRAWQQATLLPASLVEAKSLAGSRCEHAWRQQRPANDWKGFSTNLKEVVKLSREEAQLRADALGVSRYDALLDVFEPGMTSAQLDQTFGDLKSWLPGLLQRAVSKQQQSTIEAPVGPSAIEALKQLGLSLMKTSGFDFNLGRLDTSEEHTSVLSHI
;
A
#
# COMPACT_ATOMS: atom_id res chain seq x y z
N GLN A 1 -18.24 8.71 -3.14
CA GLN A 1 -17.72 10.03 -3.55
C GLN A 1 -16.99 10.78 -2.43
N ARG A 2 -17.58 10.92 -1.20
CA ARG A 2 -16.94 11.66 -0.10
C ARG A 2 -15.64 11.01 0.36
N LEU A 3 -15.64 9.69 0.61
CA LEU A 3 -14.45 8.92 0.95
C LEU A 3 -13.36 9.00 -0.13
N SER A 4 -13.73 8.90 -1.39
CA SER A 4 -12.80 9.04 -2.52
C SER A 4 -12.10 10.41 -2.54
N ARG A 5 -12.84 11.49 -2.27
CA ARG A 5 -12.26 12.85 -2.20
C ARG A 5 -11.32 13.02 -1.00
N LEU A 6 -11.66 12.44 0.16
CA LEU A 6 -10.79 12.44 1.33
C LEU A 6 -9.54 11.57 1.11
N GLY A 7 -9.71 10.42 0.45
CA GLY A 7 -8.58 9.58 0.04
C GLY A 7 -7.62 10.30 -0.91
N HIS A 8 -8.15 11.11 -1.83
CA HIS A 8 -7.34 11.96 -2.70
C HIS A 8 -6.51 12.99 -1.91
N LEU A 9 -7.11 13.65 -0.90
CA LEU A 9 -6.35 14.54 0.00
C LEU A 9 -5.26 13.79 0.76
N GLY A 10 -5.57 12.59 1.23
CA GLY A 10 -4.59 11.71 1.88
C GLY A 10 -3.43 11.32 0.95
N ALA A 11 -3.73 11.03 -0.31
CA ALA A 11 -2.71 10.73 -1.32
C ALA A 11 -1.78 11.92 -1.58
N ILE A 12 -2.32 13.14 -1.71
CA ILE A 12 -1.52 14.37 -1.86
C ILE A 12 -0.61 14.56 -0.65
N ALA A 13 -1.12 14.41 0.57
CA ALA A 13 -0.31 14.52 1.78
C ALA A 13 0.76 13.43 1.86
N GLY A 14 0.45 12.21 1.42
CA GLY A 14 1.39 11.10 1.33
C GLY A 14 2.56 11.38 0.37
N VAL A 15 2.26 11.93 -0.82
CA VAL A 15 3.30 12.35 -1.78
C VAL A 15 4.17 13.47 -1.20
N ASP A 16 3.58 14.48 -0.57
CA ASP A 16 4.33 15.55 0.10
C ASP A 16 5.28 14.99 1.18
N MET A 17 4.81 14.06 1.99
CA MET A 17 5.63 13.40 3.03
C MET A 17 6.84 12.66 2.46
N GLN A 18 6.74 12.13 1.25
CA GLN A 18 7.82 11.38 0.61
C GLN A 18 8.77 12.24 -0.23
N THR A 19 8.35 13.44 -0.63
CA THR A 19 9.08 14.25 -1.62
C THR A 19 9.50 15.62 -1.12
N THR A 20 8.58 16.42 -0.62
CA THR A 20 8.78 17.86 -0.36
C THR A 20 8.69 18.28 1.10
N MET A 21 8.20 17.40 1.98
CA MET A 21 8.02 17.73 3.39
C MET A 21 9.38 17.93 4.10
N PRO A 22 9.61 19.09 4.73
CA PRO A 22 10.81 19.29 5.52
C PRO A 22 10.79 18.40 6.78
N PRO A 23 11.96 17.93 7.28
CA PRO A 23 12.04 17.02 8.43
C PRO A 23 11.28 17.48 9.67
N GLY A 24 11.25 18.79 9.94
CA GLY A 24 10.50 19.38 11.06
C GLY A 24 8.98 19.32 10.92
N GLY A 25 8.45 19.00 9.72
CA GLY A 25 7.02 18.91 9.44
C GLY A 25 6.38 17.55 9.78
N SER A 26 7.18 16.51 10.03
CA SER A 26 6.70 15.13 10.09
C SER A 26 5.71 14.86 11.24
N GLN A 27 5.89 15.48 12.40
CA GLN A 27 4.95 15.31 13.51
C GLN A 27 3.56 15.85 13.15
N ALA A 28 3.48 17.10 12.69
CA ALA A 28 2.21 17.72 12.31
C ALA A 28 1.51 16.98 11.18
N ARG A 29 2.27 16.48 10.18
CA ARG A 29 1.72 15.64 9.10
C ARG A 29 1.19 14.32 9.62
N GLY A 30 1.94 13.64 10.51
CA GLY A 30 1.53 12.38 11.12
C GLY A 30 0.23 12.52 11.91
N GLU A 31 0.10 13.57 12.71
CA GLU A 31 -1.11 13.90 13.47
C GLU A 31 -2.31 14.19 12.54
N ALA A 32 -2.10 14.99 11.49
CA ALA A 32 -3.15 15.30 10.50
C ALA A 32 -3.61 14.06 9.72
N MET A 33 -2.67 13.18 9.35
CA MET A 33 -2.99 11.92 8.67
C MET A 33 -3.72 10.93 9.58
N ALA A 34 -3.40 10.90 10.87
CA ALA A 34 -4.11 10.09 11.84
C ALA A 34 -5.56 10.57 12.00
N GLU A 35 -5.78 11.88 12.13
CA GLU A 35 -7.12 12.47 12.20
C GLU A 35 -7.95 12.19 10.93
N LEU A 36 -7.34 12.35 9.75
CA LEU A 36 -7.98 12.01 8.48
C LEU A 36 -8.37 10.52 8.42
N SER A 37 -7.49 9.64 8.91
CA SER A 37 -7.74 8.20 8.93
C SER A 37 -8.91 7.84 9.84
N VAL A 38 -9.00 8.45 11.04
CA VAL A 38 -10.13 8.28 11.96
C VAL A 38 -11.42 8.77 11.32
N PHE A 39 -11.40 9.97 10.74
CA PHE A 39 -12.58 10.55 10.10
C PHE A 39 -13.09 9.70 8.92
N MET A 40 -12.18 9.20 8.08
CA MET A 40 -12.54 8.28 7.00
C MET A 40 -13.09 6.96 7.53
N HIS A 41 -12.52 6.44 8.62
CA HIS A 41 -13.00 5.24 9.29
C HIS A 41 -14.42 5.42 9.84
N GLU A 42 -14.71 6.52 10.53
CA GLU A 42 -16.04 6.83 11.04
C GLU A 42 -17.09 6.93 9.92
N LEU A 43 -16.73 7.56 8.79
CA LEU A 43 -17.60 7.63 7.62
C LEU A 43 -17.86 6.23 7.02
N LEU A 44 -16.83 5.38 6.98
CA LEU A 44 -16.92 4.05 6.40
C LEU A 44 -17.65 3.07 7.33
N THR A 45 -17.63 3.30 8.65
CA THR A 45 -18.30 2.47 9.66
C THR A 45 -19.64 3.02 10.14
N ASP A 46 -20.20 4.02 9.46
CA ASP A 46 -21.51 4.58 9.80
C ASP A 46 -22.58 3.48 9.85
N LYS A 47 -23.29 3.40 10.99
CA LYS A 47 -24.30 2.36 11.27
C LYS A 47 -25.43 2.29 10.24
N ARG A 48 -25.68 3.40 9.52
CA ARG A 48 -26.71 3.46 8.47
C ARG A 48 -26.33 2.69 7.21
N LEU A 49 -25.02 2.45 6.99
CA LEU A 49 -24.54 1.79 5.76
C LEU A 49 -25.07 0.38 5.60
N GLY A 50 -25.18 -0.40 6.69
CA GLY A 50 -25.74 -1.75 6.61
C GLY A 50 -27.12 -1.77 5.96
N GLY A 51 -28.07 -0.98 6.48
CA GLY A 51 -29.41 -0.88 5.92
C GLY A 51 -29.46 -0.29 4.49
N LEU A 52 -28.53 0.59 4.14
CA LEU A 52 -28.43 1.11 2.77
C LEU A 52 -27.93 0.03 1.80
N PHE A 53 -27.00 -0.82 2.22
CA PHE A 53 -26.54 -1.96 1.42
C PHE A 53 -27.65 -2.99 1.21
N ASP A 54 -28.42 -3.31 2.27
CA ASP A 54 -29.54 -4.22 2.17
C ASP A 54 -30.62 -3.70 1.20
N ALA A 55 -30.90 -2.40 1.24
CA ALA A 55 -31.82 -1.76 0.30
C ALA A 55 -31.29 -1.78 -1.13
N ALA A 56 -30.00 -1.46 -1.34
CA ALA A 56 -29.39 -1.46 -2.66
C ALA A 56 -29.37 -2.84 -3.33
N GLN A 57 -29.26 -3.93 -2.54
CA GLN A 57 -29.33 -5.31 -3.06
C GLN A 57 -30.69 -5.67 -3.64
N GLN A 58 -31.75 -4.95 -3.28
CA GLN A 58 -33.10 -5.18 -3.81
C GLN A 58 -33.36 -4.42 -5.13
N GLU A 59 -32.45 -3.54 -5.52
CA GLU A 59 -32.57 -2.77 -6.76
C GLU A 59 -32.08 -3.58 -7.98
N SER A 60 -32.55 -3.19 -9.17
CA SER A 60 -32.09 -3.77 -10.41
C SER A 60 -30.75 -3.12 -10.82
N LEU A 61 -29.65 -3.76 -10.49
CA LEU A 61 -28.30 -3.27 -10.72
C LEU A 61 -27.70 -3.91 -11.98
N ASN A 62 -26.96 -3.12 -12.77
CA ASN A 62 -26.09 -3.66 -13.81
C ASN A 62 -24.79 -4.25 -13.23
N ASP A 63 -23.98 -4.93 -14.05
CA ASP A 63 -22.77 -5.64 -13.61
C ASP A 63 -21.77 -4.71 -12.89
N VAL A 64 -21.62 -3.47 -13.36
CA VAL A 64 -20.71 -2.48 -12.74
C VAL A 64 -21.24 -2.00 -11.40
N GLU A 65 -22.54 -1.75 -11.31
CA GLU A 65 -23.19 -1.35 -10.06
C GLU A 65 -23.14 -2.48 -9.03
N GLN A 66 -23.37 -3.72 -9.46
CA GLN A 66 -23.26 -4.90 -8.60
C GLN A 66 -21.84 -5.08 -8.07
N ALA A 67 -20.81 -4.95 -8.93
CA ALA A 67 -19.42 -5.01 -8.54
C ALA A 67 -19.07 -3.89 -7.55
N ASN A 68 -19.50 -2.65 -7.82
CA ASN A 68 -19.30 -1.52 -6.91
C ASN A 68 -19.97 -1.74 -5.54
N LEU A 69 -21.20 -2.27 -5.53
CA LEU A 69 -21.92 -2.58 -4.29
C LEU A 69 -21.15 -3.61 -3.47
N SER A 70 -20.69 -4.69 -4.10
CA SER A 70 -19.91 -5.75 -3.46
C SER A 70 -18.62 -5.21 -2.85
N GLU A 71 -17.87 -4.38 -3.56
CA GLU A 71 -16.63 -3.78 -3.07
C GLU A 71 -16.89 -2.77 -1.92
N MET A 72 -17.95 -1.98 -2.01
CA MET A 72 -18.34 -1.07 -0.91
C MET A 72 -18.75 -1.84 0.34
N GLN A 73 -19.50 -2.92 0.20
CA GLN A 73 -19.89 -3.79 1.33
C GLN A 73 -18.65 -4.44 1.96
N ARG A 74 -17.75 -4.97 1.12
CA ARG A 74 -16.50 -5.55 1.60
C ARG A 74 -15.66 -4.52 2.37
N ALA A 75 -15.48 -3.32 1.83
CA ALA A 75 -14.75 -2.24 2.50
C ALA A 75 -15.38 -1.86 3.85
N TRP A 76 -16.70 -1.76 3.90
CA TRP A 76 -17.45 -1.52 5.14
C TRP A 76 -17.27 -2.64 6.16
N GLN A 77 -17.43 -3.90 5.77
CA GLN A 77 -17.23 -5.06 6.63
C GLN A 77 -15.81 -5.08 7.20
N GLN A 78 -14.81 -4.91 6.36
CA GLN A 78 -13.40 -4.88 6.77
C GLN A 78 -13.10 -3.73 7.75
N ALA A 79 -13.69 -2.55 7.54
CA ALA A 79 -13.50 -1.41 8.43
C ALA A 79 -14.19 -1.58 9.78
N THR A 80 -15.39 -2.18 9.81
CA THR A 80 -16.15 -2.40 11.07
C THR A 80 -15.49 -3.40 12.02
N LEU A 81 -14.52 -4.19 11.54
CA LEU A 81 -13.75 -5.10 12.39
C LEU A 81 -12.77 -4.37 13.30
N LEU A 82 -12.39 -3.12 12.98
CA LEU A 82 -11.35 -2.40 13.68
C LEU A 82 -11.93 -1.24 14.50
N PRO A 83 -11.58 -1.11 15.78
CA PRO A 83 -11.91 0.07 16.56
C PRO A 83 -11.12 1.30 16.06
N ALA A 84 -11.74 2.49 16.11
CA ALA A 84 -11.13 3.74 15.69
C ALA A 84 -9.79 4.02 16.41
N SER A 85 -9.69 3.67 17.69
CA SER A 85 -8.45 3.81 18.47
C SER A 85 -7.28 2.99 17.91
N LEU A 86 -7.53 1.80 17.35
CA LEU A 86 -6.49 1.01 16.70
C LEU A 86 -6.09 1.62 15.35
N VAL A 87 -7.06 2.16 14.59
CA VAL A 87 -6.79 2.86 13.33
C VAL A 87 -5.88 4.07 13.56
N GLU A 88 -6.19 4.91 14.57
CA GLU A 88 -5.38 6.05 14.97
C GLU A 88 -3.98 5.61 15.41
N ALA A 89 -3.89 4.65 16.34
CA ALA A 89 -2.61 4.16 16.85
C ALA A 89 -1.70 3.61 15.75
N LYS A 90 -2.26 2.89 14.77
CA LYS A 90 -1.52 2.37 13.61
C LYS A 90 -1.02 3.49 12.71
N SER A 91 -1.85 4.49 12.41
CA SER A 91 -1.46 5.64 11.60
C SER A 91 -0.29 6.40 12.23
N LEU A 92 -0.38 6.71 13.53
CA LEU A 92 0.68 7.40 14.27
C LEU A 92 1.97 6.57 14.39
N ALA A 93 1.85 5.27 14.69
CA ALA A 93 3.01 4.38 14.79
C ALA A 93 3.72 4.21 13.45
N GLY A 94 2.97 4.05 12.37
CA GLY A 94 3.49 3.94 11.00
C GLY A 94 4.26 5.20 10.60
N SER A 95 3.65 6.36 10.76
CA SER A 95 4.28 7.66 10.44
C SER A 95 5.58 7.89 11.22
N ARG A 96 5.57 7.62 12.54
CA ARG A 96 6.79 7.73 13.38
C ARG A 96 7.88 6.75 12.96
N CYS A 97 7.49 5.52 12.66
CA CYS A 97 8.44 4.48 12.25
C CYS A 97 9.10 4.83 10.91
N GLU A 98 8.32 5.27 9.93
CA GLU A 98 8.80 5.69 8.61
C GLU A 98 9.72 6.91 8.71
N HIS A 99 9.32 7.94 9.46
CA HIS A 99 10.14 9.12 9.64
C HIS A 99 11.49 8.80 10.28
N ALA A 100 11.52 7.99 11.34
CA ALA A 100 12.75 7.57 11.99
C ALA A 100 13.63 6.70 11.06
N TRP A 101 13.00 5.84 10.25
CA TRP A 101 13.68 4.97 9.30
C TRP A 101 14.51 5.75 8.28
N ARG A 102 14.06 6.92 7.81
CA ARG A 102 14.79 7.75 6.84
C ARG A 102 16.19 8.14 7.32
N GLN A 103 16.37 8.35 8.63
CA GLN A 103 17.67 8.66 9.23
C GLN A 103 18.41 7.39 9.68
N GLN A 104 17.69 6.43 10.23
CA GLN A 104 18.27 5.21 10.81
C GLN A 104 18.78 4.25 9.74
N ARG A 105 18.12 4.18 8.59
CA ARG A 105 18.52 3.29 7.49
C ARG A 105 19.88 3.65 6.89
N PRO A 106 20.19 4.90 6.49
CA PRO A 106 21.51 5.29 6.04
C PRO A 106 22.60 5.15 7.12
N ALA A 107 22.23 5.38 8.40
CA ALA A 107 23.13 5.22 9.54
C ALA A 107 23.36 3.76 9.94
N ASN A 108 22.67 2.79 9.32
CA ASN A 108 22.66 1.38 9.69
C ASN A 108 22.28 1.15 11.17
N ASP A 109 21.41 2.01 11.73
CA ASP A 109 20.95 1.94 13.13
C ASP A 109 19.76 1.01 13.28
N TRP A 110 20.03 -0.28 13.25
CA TRP A 110 19.00 -1.32 13.51
C TRP A 110 18.43 -1.23 14.93
N LYS A 111 19.27 -0.91 15.91
CA LYS A 111 18.84 -0.86 17.31
C LYS A 111 17.79 0.23 17.54
N GLY A 112 18.00 1.42 17.01
CA GLY A 112 17.03 2.51 17.06
C GLY A 112 15.76 2.17 16.28
N PHE A 113 15.88 1.70 15.05
CA PHE A 113 14.75 1.34 14.18
C PHE A 113 13.87 0.24 14.79
N SER A 114 14.48 -0.82 15.33
CA SER A 114 13.74 -1.95 15.90
C SER A 114 12.78 -1.57 17.02
N THR A 115 13.03 -0.46 17.72
CA THR A 115 12.15 0.06 18.78
C THR A 115 10.81 0.54 18.20
N ASN A 116 10.84 1.31 17.12
CA ASN A 116 9.64 1.79 16.45
C ASN A 116 8.92 0.64 15.72
N LEU A 117 9.67 -0.25 15.06
CA LEU A 117 9.12 -1.41 14.37
C LEU A 117 8.36 -2.35 15.30
N LYS A 118 8.82 -2.53 16.56
CA LYS A 118 8.12 -3.36 17.55
C LYS A 118 6.70 -2.89 17.82
N GLU A 119 6.49 -1.58 17.91
CA GLU A 119 5.14 -1.03 18.11
C GLU A 119 4.25 -1.24 16.88
N VAL A 120 4.77 -1.01 15.67
CA VAL A 120 4.05 -1.28 14.42
C VAL A 120 3.66 -2.77 14.33
N VAL A 121 4.58 -3.68 14.65
CA VAL A 121 4.31 -5.12 14.63
C VAL A 121 3.27 -5.52 15.68
N LYS A 122 3.32 -4.93 16.88
CA LYS A 122 2.34 -5.17 17.95
C LYS A 122 0.93 -4.80 17.49
N LEU A 123 0.75 -3.57 16.97
CA LEU A 123 -0.54 -3.09 16.48
C LEU A 123 -1.03 -3.90 15.26
N SER A 124 -0.13 -4.30 14.37
CA SER A 124 -0.47 -5.18 13.23
C SER A 124 -0.92 -6.57 13.68
N ARG A 125 -0.35 -7.10 14.76
CA ARG A 125 -0.79 -8.38 15.34
C ARG A 125 -2.15 -8.27 16.02
N GLU A 126 -2.45 -7.14 16.64
CA GLU A 126 -3.78 -6.85 17.20
C GLU A 126 -4.83 -6.80 16.11
N GLU A 127 -4.59 -6.06 15.03
CA GLU A 127 -5.45 -6.07 13.86
C GLU A 127 -5.64 -7.47 13.28
N ALA A 128 -4.53 -8.20 13.08
CA ALA A 128 -4.59 -9.55 12.54
C ALA A 128 -5.47 -10.49 13.39
N GLN A 129 -5.44 -10.33 14.72
CA GLN A 129 -6.28 -11.13 15.62
C GLN A 129 -7.76 -10.77 15.46
N LEU A 130 -8.10 -9.48 15.46
CA LEU A 130 -9.49 -9.02 15.30
C LEU A 130 -10.10 -9.53 13.99
N ARG A 131 -9.34 -9.43 12.90
CA ARG A 131 -9.75 -9.93 11.59
C ARG A 131 -9.86 -11.45 11.56
N ALA A 132 -8.88 -12.16 12.12
CA ALA A 132 -8.87 -13.62 12.17
C ALA A 132 -10.08 -14.18 12.95
N ASP A 133 -10.41 -13.57 14.11
CA ASP A 133 -11.54 -13.97 14.94
C ASP A 133 -12.89 -13.75 14.21
N ALA A 134 -12.99 -12.65 13.45
CA ALA A 134 -14.20 -12.32 12.70
C ALA A 134 -14.39 -13.19 11.44
N LEU A 135 -13.28 -13.54 10.75
CA LEU A 135 -13.31 -14.31 9.50
C LEU A 135 -13.18 -15.83 9.72
N GLY A 136 -12.79 -16.28 10.91
CA GLY A 136 -12.57 -17.69 11.20
C GLY A 136 -11.37 -18.30 10.48
N VAL A 137 -10.34 -17.49 10.21
CA VAL A 137 -9.13 -17.87 9.48
C VAL A 137 -7.84 -17.65 10.29
N SER A 138 -6.69 -18.01 9.76
CA SER A 138 -5.41 -17.68 10.39
C SER A 138 -5.15 -16.17 10.39
N ARG A 139 -4.32 -15.68 11.32
CA ARG A 139 -3.91 -14.26 11.34
C ARG A 139 -3.22 -13.84 10.03
N TYR A 140 -2.47 -14.75 9.42
CA TYR A 140 -1.81 -14.49 8.15
C TYR A 140 -2.82 -14.37 7.01
N ASP A 141 -3.75 -15.31 6.90
CA ASP A 141 -4.80 -15.28 5.87
C ASP A 141 -5.72 -14.08 6.05
N ALA A 142 -6.02 -13.68 7.30
CA ALA A 142 -6.80 -12.49 7.60
C ALA A 142 -6.15 -11.18 7.14
N LEU A 143 -4.81 -11.08 7.23
CA LEU A 143 -4.08 -9.94 6.67
C LEU A 143 -3.89 -10.06 5.15
N LEU A 144 -3.74 -11.28 4.64
CA LEU A 144 -3.65 -11.53 3.21
C LEU A 144 -4.94 -11.09 2.49
N ASP A 145 -6.10 -11.37 3.06
CA ASP A 145 -7.40 -10.96 2.51
C ASP A 145 -7.55 -9.44 2.30
N VAL A 146 -6.82 -8.63 3.06
CA VAL A 146 -6.81 -7.16 2.88
C VAL A 146 -6.23 -6.76 1.52
N PHE A 147 -5.23 -7.49 1.02
CA PHE A 147 -4.50 -7.21 -0.22
C PHE A 147 -4.97 -8.07 -1.38
N GLU A 148 -5.32 -9.32 -1.10
CA GLU A 148 -5.71 -10.32 -2.09
C GLU A 148 -7.01 -10.99 -1.63
N PRO A 149 -8.17 -10.38 -1.92
CA PRO A 149 -9.47 -10.85 -1.43
C PRO A 149 -9.76 -12.32 -1.74
N GLY A 150 -10.05 -13.09 -0.69
CA GLY A 150 -10.36 -14.51 -0.80
C GLY A 150 -9.16 -15.44 -0.99
N MET A 151 -7.93 -14.90 -1.09
CA MET A 151 -6.72 -15.71 -1.17
C MET A 151 -6.35 -16.28 0.19
N THR A 152 -5.90 -17.52 0.21
CA THR A 152 -5.42 -18.23 1.41
C THR A 152 -4.00 -18.70 1.26
N SER A 153 -3.29 -18.88 2.38
CA SER A 153 -1.94 -19.46 2.39
C SER A 153 -1.92 -20.87 1.76
N ALA A 154 -2.98 -21.65 1.94
CA ALA A 154 -3.10 -22.97 1.31
C ALA A 154 -3.14 -22.89 -0.23
N GLN A 155 -3.84 -21.93 -0.80
CA GLN A 155 -3.86 -21.70 -2.25
C GLN A 155 -2.51 -21.20 -2.76
N LEU A 156 -1.84 -20.32 -1.99
CA LEU A 156 -0.48 -19.87 -2.30
C LEU A 156 0.53 -21.02 -2.27
N ASP A 157 0.46 -21.89 -1.27
CA ASP A 157 1.32 -23.06 -1.17
C ASP A 157 1.15 -23.98 -2.37
N GLN A 158 -0.07 -24.20 -2.86
CA GLN A 158 -0.33 -24.96 -4.06
C GLN A 158 0.28 -24.29 -5.30
N THR A 159 0.03 -22.97 -5.49
CA THR A 159 0.54 -22.19 -6.63
C THR A 159 2.07 -22.17 -6.65
N PHE A 160 2.71 -21.91 -5.50
CA PHE A 160 4.16 -21.88 -5.40
C PHE A 160 4.78 -23.30 -5.44
N GLY A 161 4.04 -24.31 -5.00
CA GLY A 161 4.44 -25.72 -5.17
C GLY A 161 4.56 -26.09 -6.65
N ASP A 162 3.56 -25.70 -7.45
CA ASP A 162 3.58 -25.90 -8.89
C ASP A 162 4.72 -25.10 -9.55
N LEU A 163 4.85 -23.81 -9.25
CA LEU A 163 5.96 -22.96 -9.73
C LEU A 163 7.33 -23.58 -9.43
N LYS A 164 7.56 -24.07 -8.22
CA LYS A 164 8.82 -24.70 -7.82
C LYS A 164 9.14 -25.95 -8.62
N SER A 165 8.18 -26.62 -9.20
CA SER A 165 8.37 -27.82 -9.99
C SER A 165 9.05 -27.56 -11.34
N TRP A 166 8.81 -26.41 -11.97
CA TRP A 166 9.29 -26.11 -13.32
C TRP A 166 10.17 -24.85 -13.42
N LEU A 167 9.97 -23.85 -12.58
CA LEU A 167 10.68 -22.57 -12.65
C LEU A 167 12.21 -22.70 -12.50
N PRO A 168 12.77 -23.53 -11.59
CA PRO A 168 14.22 -23.69 -11.50
C PRO A 168 14.85 -24.20 -12.78
N GLY A 169 14.21 -25.16 -13.46
CA GLY A 169 14.68 -25.66 -14.75
C GLY A 169 14.62 -24.60 -15.87
N LEU A 170 13.60 -23.77 -15.87
CA LEU A 170 13.50 -22.65 -16.80
C LEU A 170 14.59 -21.60 -16.55
N LEU A 171 14.80 -21.21 -15.29
CA LEU A 171 15.85 -20.26 -14.91
C LEU A 171 17.23 -20.75 -15.31
N GLN A 172 17.53 -22.04 -15.05
CA GLN A 172 18.83 -22.62 -15.42
C GLN A 172 19.07 -22.56 -16.93
N ARG A 173 18.05 -22.86 -17.77
CA ARG A 173 18.14 -22.72 -19.23
C ARG A 173 18.32 -21.26 -19.66
N ALA A 174 17.60 -20.32 -19.04
CA ALA A 174 17.72 -18.90 -19.34
C ALA A 174 19.12 -18.37 -19.01
N VAL A 175 19.64 -18.68 -17.82
CA VAL A 175 21.01 -18.30 -17.39
C VAL A 175 22.06 -18.91 -18.31
N SER A 176 21.94 -20.21 -18.65
CA SER A 176 22.89 -20.87 -19.57
C SER A 176 22.89 -20.22 -20.96
N LYS A 177 21.71 -19.81 -21.45
CA LYS A 177 21.62 -19.09 -22.73
C LYS A 177 22.19 -17.68 -22.64
N GLN A 178 21.96 -16.99 -21.54
CA GLN A 178 22.47 -15.63 -21.29
C GLN A 178 24.00 -15.63 -21.23
N GLN A 179 24.62 -16.64 -20.61
CA GLN A 179 26.08 -16.78 -20.54
C GLN A 179 26.73 -16.94 -21.93
N GLN A 180 25.99 -17.35 -22.95
CA GLN A 180 26.45 -17.44 -24.34
C GLN A 180 26.34 -16.12 -25.11
N SER A 181 25.73 -15.10 -24.51
CA SER A 181 25.52 -13.79 -25.10
C SER A 181 26.46 -12.77 -24.48
N THR A 182 27.08 -11.93 -25.29
CA THR A 182 27.84 -10.79 -24.80
C THR A 182 26.85 -9.70 -24.40
N ILE A 183 26.47 -9.66 -23.13
CA ILE A 183 25.63 -8.59 -22.58
C ILE A 183 26.53 -7.60 -21.89
N GLU A 184 26.61 -6.40 -22.41
CA GLU A 184 27.26 -5.30 -21.71
C GLU A 184 26.28 -4.83 -20.60
N ALA A 185 26.72 -5.00 -19.35
CA ALA A 185 25.96 -4.42 -18.22
C ALA A 185 26.04 -2.89 -18.30
N PRO A 186 24.95 -2.17 -18.01
CA PRO A 186 25.02 -0.73 -17.89
C PRO A 186 26.10 -0.32 -16.88
N VAL A 187 27.05 0.51 -17.31
CA VAL A 187 28.09 1.02 -16.43
C VAL A 187 27.51 2.17 -15.60
N GLY A 188 27.35 1.96 -14.31
CA GLY A 188 26.80 2.98 -13.38
C GLY A 188 27.87 3.53 -12.45
N PRO A 189 27.56 4.58 -11.66
CA PRO A 189 26.23 5.17 -11.43
C PRO A 189 25.83 6.15 -12.56
N SER A 190 24.55 6.10 -12.95
CA SER A 190 23.98 7.09 -13.86
C SER A 190 23.70 8.39 -13.12
N ALA A 191 23.90 9.53 -13.78
CA ALA A 191 23.54 10.82 -13.20
C ALA A 191 22.03 10.90 -12.93
N ILE A 192 21.65 11.38 -11.75
CA ILE A 192 20.24 11.50 -11.33
C ILE A 192 19.42 12.27 -12.36
N GLU A 193 19.98 13.36 -12.91
CA GLU A 193 19.29 14.15 -13.93
C GLU A 193 19.06 13.36 -15.23
N ALA A 194 20.00 12.51 -15.64
CA ALA A 194 19.81 11.64 -16.81
C ALA A 194 18.70 10.61 -16.58
N LEU A 195 18.61 10.03 -15.38
CA LEU A 195 17.53 9.11 -15.01
C LEU A 195 16.18 9.82 -14.97
N LYS A 196 16.13 11.05 -14.48
CA LYS A 196 14.91 11.88 -14.47
C LYS A 196 14.44 12.18 -15.91
N GLN A 197 15.35 12.56 -16.79
CA GLN A 197 15.03 12.81 -18.21
C GLN A 197 14.56 11.54 -18.92
N LEU A 198 15.17 10.40 -18.64
CA LEU A 198 14.70 9.11 -19.14
C LEU A 198 13.28 8.80 -18.62
N GLY A 199 13.00 8.99 -17.33
CA GLY A 199 11.69 8.83 -16.73
C GLY A 199 10.64 9.69 -17.41
N LEU A 200 10.90 10.99 -17.61
CA LEU A 200 10.01 11.90 -18.30
C LEU A 200 9.74 11.47 -19.76
N SER A 201 10.79 10.99 -20.45
CA SER A 201 10.65 10.47 -21.82
C SER A 201 9.78 9.23 -21.88
N LEU A 202 9.96 8.27 -20.95
CA LEU A 202 9.15 7.07 -20.87
C LEU A 202 7.69 7.40 -20.55
N MET A 203 7.43 8.30 -19.59
CA MET A 203 6.08 8.76 -19.25
C MET A 203 5.39 9.38 -20.47
N LYS A 204 6.08 10.26 -21.20
CA LYS A 204 5.56 10.86 -22.43
C LYS A 204 5.24 9.81 -23.50
N THR A 205 6.10 8.82 -23.69
CA THR A 205 5.91 7.73 -24.66
C THR A 205 4.71 6.86 -24.27
N SER A 206 4.48 6.67 -22.96
CA SER A 206 3.33 5.93 -22.42
C SER A 206 2.02 6.74 -22.43
N GLY A 207 2.02 7.97 -22.95
CA GLY A 207 0.82 8.80 -23.03
C GLY A 207 0.44 9.50 -21.71
N PHE A 208 1.38 9.66 -20.77
CA PHE A 208 1.10 10.38 -19.51
C PHE A 208 0.80 11.85 -19.78
N ASP A 209 -0.30 12.35 -19.22
CA ASP A 209 -0.70 13.77 -19.31
C ASP A 209 -0.07 14.59 -18.17
N PHE A 210 0.97 15.35 -18.49
CA PHE A 210 1.66 16.21 -17.53
C PHE A 210 0.83 17.43 -17.06
N ASN A 211 -0.36 17.68 -17.61
CA ASN A 211 -1.31 18.63 -17.04
C ASN A 211 -2.06 18.06 -15.84
N LEU A 212 -2.08 16.71 -15.70
CA LEU A 212 -2.79 16.00 -14.63
C LEU A 212 -1.84 15.44 -13.57
N GLY A 213 -0.52 15.49 -13.79
CA GLY A 213 0.44 14.95 -12.84
C GLY A 213 1.88 15.35 -13.17
N ARG A 214 2.82 14.95 -12.30
CA ARG A 214 4.24 15.28 -12.43
C ARG A 214 5.13 14.14 -11.93
N LEU A 215 6.41 14.18 -12.28
CA LEU A 215 7.46 13.31 -11.74
C LEU A 215 8.23 14.06 -10.66
N ASP A 216 8.19 13.56 -9.44
CA ASP A 216 9.01 14.05 -8.32
C ASP A 216 10.13 13.04 -8.01
N THR A 217 11.19 13.53 -7.36
CA THR A 217 12.28 12.69 -6.82
C THR A 217 12.09 12.55 -5.32
N SER A 218 12.24 11.34 -4.79
CA SER A 218 12.24 11.08 -3.35
C SER A 218 13.64 10.68 -2.89
N GLU A 219 13.94 10.86 -1.60
CA GLU A 219 15.16 10.34 -0.98
C GLU A 219 15.13 8.81 -0.84
N GLU A 220 13.98 8.22 -1.00
CA GLU A 220 13.76 6.78 -1.02
C GLU A 220 13.87 6.25 -2.45
N HIS A 221 14.35 5.03 -2.62
CA HIS A 221 14.58 4.40 -3.94
C HIS A 221 13.29 4.13 -4.76
N THR A 222 12.16 4.66 -4.35
CA THR A 222 10.87 4.55 -5.03
C THR A 222 10.49 5.88 -5.68
N SER A 223 10.41 5.88 -7.01
CA SER A 223 9.76 6.99 -7.74
C SER A 223 8.26 6.91 -7.51
N VAL A 224 7.66 7.95 -6.94
CA VAL A 224 6.21 8.05 -6.77
C VAL A 224 5.63 8.72 -8.02
N LEU A 225 4.83 7.96 -8.77
CA LEU A 225 3.97 8.52 -9.81
C LEU A 225 2.70 9.04 -9.13
N SER A 226 2.56 10.36 -9.01
CA SER A 226 1.34 10.96 -8.49
C SER A 226 0.47 11.49 -9.62
N HIS A 227 -0.76 10.98 -9.70
CA HIS A 227 -1.86 11.71 -10.32
C HIS A 227 -2.43 12.64 -9.25
N ILE A 228 -2.21 13.93 -9.42
CA ILE A 228 -2.76 14.97 -8.53
C ILE A 228 -4.12 15.41 -9.07
#